data_db6cc6b46af385c392886a800dd6fba6
#
_entry.id   db6cc6b46af385c392886a800dd6fba6
#
_cell.length_a   1.000
_cell.length_b   1.000
_cell.length_c   1.000
_cell.angle_alpha   90.00
_cell.angle_beta   90.00
_cell.angle_gamma   90.00
#
_symmetry.space_group_name_H-M   'P 1'
#
loop_
_entity.id
_entity.type
_entity.pdbx_description
1 polymer ?
#
loop_
_entity_poly.entity_id
_entity_poly.type
_entity_poly.pdbx_seq_one_letter_code
_entity_poly.pdbx_strand_id
1 'polypeptide(L)'
;RSRRQRQMCIRDSPQTGLLYLFIKHTSAALSINENADPDVRTDMESIFNHLIKEREPYYEHTLEGWDDMPAHAKATIIGVSLTIPITEGRLNMGIWQGIYLCEFRNHGGGRKIVATVMGE
;
A
#
# COMPACT_ATOMS: atom_id res chain seq x y z
N ARG A 1 7.58 -6.02 0.38
CA ARG A 1 8.54 -5.20 1.08
C ARG A 1 9.93 -5.78 0.99
N SER A 2 10.90 -5.01 0.65
CA SER A 2 12.25 -5.50 0.49
C SER A 2 12.97 -5.67 1.82
N ARG A 3 13.84 -6.67 1.88
CA ARG A 3 14.72 -6.86 3.03
C ARG A 3 15.61 -5.65 3.25
N ARG A 4 16.03 -5.02 2.16
CA ARG A 4 16.89 -3.86 2.22
C ARG A 4 16.25 -2.71 3.00
N GLN A 5 14.96 -2.47 2.79
CA GLN A 5 14.25 -1.43 3.53
C GLN A 5 14.17 -1.75 5.01
N ARG A 6 13.95 -3.01 5.36
CA ARG A 6 13.92 -3.40 6.76
C ARG A 6 15.28 -3.20 7.43
N GLN A 7 16.35 -3.56 6.73
CA GLN A 7 17.70 -3.37 7.26
C GLN A 7 18.01 -1.90 7.49
N MET A 8 17.60 -1.04 6.55
CA MET A 8 17.80 0.39 6.69
C MET A 8 17.08 0.92 7.94
N CYS A 9 15.82 0.52 8.17
CA CYS A 9 15.07 0.95 9.34
C CYS A 9 15.72 0.50 10.63
N ILE A 10 16.25 -0.71 10.67
CA ILE A 10 16.89 -1.24 11.87
C ILE A 10 18.21 -0.54 12.16
N ARG A 11 19.04 -0.33 11.12
CA ARG A 11 20.40 0.21 11.31
C ARG A 11 20.42 1.71 11.48
N ASP A 12 19.64 2.43 10.69
CA ASP A 12 19.75 3.87 10.56
C ASP A 12 18.56 4.63 11.15
N SER A 13 17.57 3.91 11.66
CA SER A 13 16.38 4.56 12.19
C SER A 13 16.66 5.25 13.52
N PRO A 14 15.95 6.33 13.83
CA PRO A 14 16.00 6.93 15.15
C PRO A 14 15.43 5.99 16.21
N GLN A 15 15.72 6.25 17.46
CA GLN A 15 15.13 5.48 18.56
C GLN A 15 13.64 5.75 18.67
N THR A 16 13.24 6.99 18.47
CA THR A 16 11.84 7.42 18.53
C THR A 16 11.57 8.32 17.34
N GLY A 17 10.49 8.07 16.64
CA GLY A 17 10.16 8.88 15.48
C GLY A 17 9.05 8.29 14.65
N LEU A 18 9.07 8.63 13.37
CA LEU A 18 8.04 8.22 12.41
C LEU A 18 8.69 7.74 11.12
N LEU A 19 8.13 6.69 10.55
CA LEU A 19 8.36 6.30 9.17
C LEU A 19 7.16 6.77 8.37
N TYR A 20 7.42 7.57 7.33
CA TYR A 20 6.37 8.03 6.42
C TYR A 20 6.61 7.40 5.06
N LEU A 21 5.57 6.75 4.53
CA LEU A 21 5.62 6.13 3.20
C LEU A 21 4.60 6.81 2.30
N PHE A 22 5.00 7.11 1.08
CA PHE A 22 4.13 7.75 0.11
C PHE A 22 4.31 7.08 -1.26
N ILE A 23 3.22 6.58 -1.84
CA ILE A 23 3.27 5.96 -3.17
C ILE A 23 2.95 7.01 -4.24
N LYS A 24 3.78 7.06 -5.27
CA LYS A 24 3.72 8.09 -6.31
C LYS A 24 2.95 7.60 -7.53
N HIS A 25 1.77 7.02 -7.31
CA HIS A 25 0.95 6.47 -8.39
C HIS A 25 -0.52 6.71 -8.12
N THR A 26 -1.31 6.65 -9.19
CA THR A 26 -2.76 6.88 -9.12
C THR A 26 -3.58 5.60 -9.21
N SER A 27 -2.92 4.46 -9.43
CA SER A 27 -3.60 3.17 -9.60
C SER A 27 -3.05 2.08 -8.69
N ALA A 28 -2.41 2.50 -7.61
CA ALA A 28 -1.92 1.62 -6.56
C ALA A 28 -2.01 2.39 -5.23
N ALA A 29 -1.96 1.67 -4.13
CA ALA A 29 -2.17 2.26 -2.82
C ALA A 29 -1.30 1.59 -1.77
N LEU A 30 -1.27 2.19 -0.58
CA LEU A 30 -0.60 1.62 0.59
C LEU A 30 -1.61 1.40 1.69
N SER A 31 -1.48 0.28 2.38
CA SER A 31 -2.35 -0.04 3.51
C SER A 31 -1.61 -0.87 4.55
N ILE A 32 -2.18 -0.98 5.72
CA ILE A 32 -1.70 -1.85 6.78
C ILE A 32 -2.86 -2.75 7.19
N ASN A 33 -2.62 -4.03 7.15
CA ASN A 33 -3.62 -5.00 7.62
C ASN A 33 -2.90 -6.28 8.00
N GLU A 34 -3.67 -7.31 8.31
CA GLU A 34 -3.12 -8.58 8.74
C GLU A 34 -2.22 -9.19 7.67
N ASN A 35 -1.03 -9.61 8.07
CA ASN A 35 -0.05 -10.19 7.18
C ASN A 35 0.38 -11.60 7.64
N ALA A 36 -0.48 -12.31 8.34
CA ALA A 36 -0.19 -13.67 8.79
C ALA A 36 -0.91 -14.71 7.94
N ASP A 37 -2.23 -14.56 7.79
CA ASP A 37 -3.05 -15.50 7.02
C ASP A 37 -3.17 -14.99 5.57
N PRO A 38 -2.63 -15.76 4.59
CA PRO A 38 -2.74 -15.34 3.19
C PRO A 38 -4.17 -15.23 2.68
N ASP A 39 -5.13 -15.85 3.34
CA ASP A 39 -6.53 -15.75 2.95
C ASP A 39 -7.06 -14.33 3.10
N VAL A 40 -6.51 -13.54 4.02
CA VAL A 40 -6.91 -12.14 4.17
C VAL A 40 -6.64 -11.37 2.86
N ARG A 41 -5.48 -11.58 2.24
CA ARG A 41 -5.16 -10.92 0.98
C ARG A 41 -6.09 -11.36 -0.15
N THR A 42 -6.36 -12.65 -0.22
CA THR A 42 -7.26 -13.21 -1.22
C THR A 42 -8.67 -12.64 -1.07
N ASP A 43 -9.17 -12.59 0.16
CA ASP A 43 -10.50 -12.07 0.44
C ASP A 43 -10.59 -10.57 0.18
N MET A 44 -9.56 -9.81 0.54
CA MET A 44 -9.54 -8.37 0.27
C MET A 44 -9.60 -8.08 -1.23
N GLU A 45 -8.87 -8.84 -2.03
CA GLU A 45 -8.93 -8.70 -3.48
C GLU A 45 -10.34 -8.97 -4.00
N SER A 46 -10.96 -10.06 -3.54
CA SER A 46 -12.32 -10.41 -3.94
C SER A 46 -13.32 -9.34 -3.53
N ILE A 47 -13.20 -8.83 -2.30
CA ILE A 47 -14.09 -7.79 -1.78
C ILE A 47 -14.00 -6.53 -2.63
N PHE A 48 -12.79 -6.06 -2.92
CA PHE A 48 -12.62 -4.83 -3.70
C PHE A 48 -13.06 -5.00 -5.14
N ASN A 49 -12.83 -6.16 -5.73
CA ASN A 49 -13.30 -6.45 -7.09
C ASN A 49 -14.84 -6.50 -7.16
N HIS A 50 -15.47 -6.92 -6.09
CA HIS A 50 -16.93 -6.94 -6.00
C HIS A 50 -17.52 -5.55 -5.81
N LEU A 51 -16.86 -4.73 -4.99
CA LEU A 51 -17.33 -3.37 -4.70
C LEU A 51 -17.12 -2.42 -5.88
N ILE A 52 -15.99 -2.56 -6.58
CA ILE A 52 -15.61 -1.67 -7.67
C ILE A 52 -15.31 -2.53 -8.89
N LYS A 53 -16.27 -2.59 -9.79
CA LYS A 53 -16.23 -3.50 -10.94
C LYS A 53 -15.49 -2.85 -12.11
N GLU A 54 -14.93 -3.68 -12.98
CA GLU A 54 -14.16 -3.21 -14.11
C GLU A 54 -15.01 -2.52 -15.17
N ARG A 55 -16.23 -3.01 -15.41
CA ARG A 55 -17.04 -2.54 -16.53
C ARG A 55 -18.36 -1.99 -16.02
N GLU A 56 -18.36 -0.71 -15.71
CA GLU A 56 -19.60 -0.03 -15.37
C GLU A 56 -19.96 0.90 -16.52
N PRO A 57 -21.23 0.96 -16.93
CA PRO A 57 -21.62 1.76 -18.10
C PRO A 57 -21.41 3.27 -17.90
N TYR A 58 -21.24 3.73 -16.67
CA TYR A 58 -21.03 5.16 -16.40
C TYR A 58 -19.55 5.56 -16.41
N TYR A 59 -18.62 4.62 -16.59
CA TYR A 59 -17.20 4.97 -16.68
C TYR A 59 -16.91 5.69 -18.00
N GLU A 60 -16.20 6.81 -17.92
CA GLU A 60 -15.75 7.55 -19.10
C GLU A 60 -14.27 7.33 -19.40
N HIS A 61 -13.48 7.01 -18.39
CA HIS A 61 -12.05 6.77 -18.53
C HIS A 61 -11.80 5.30 -18.90
N THR A 62 -11.84 5.00 -20.19
CA THR A 62 -11.83 3.61 -20.66
C THR A 62 -10.73 3.27 -21.67
N LEU A 63 -9.93 4.24 -22.10
CA LEU A 63 -8.96 4.02 -23.18
C LEU A 63 -7.71 3.25 -22.75
N GLU A 64 -7.44 3.16 -21.47
CA GLU A 64 -6.23 2.53 -20.95
C GLU A 64 -6.47 1.11 -20.41
N GLY A 65 -7.61 0.54 -20.72
CA GLY A 65 -8.00 -0.80 -20.27
C GLY A 65 -9.11 -0.76 -19.23
N TRP A 66 -9.82 -1.86 -19.11
CA TRP A 66 -10.97 -1.95 -18.21
C TRP A 66 -10.58 -1.95 -16.73
N ASP A 67 -9.33 -2.27 -16.43
CA ASP A 67 -8.83 -2.29 -15.05
C ASP A 67 -8.35 -0.94 -14.54
N ASP A 68 -8.25 0.07 -15.40
CA ASP A 68 -7.65 1.35 -15.01
C ASP A 68 -8.56 2.22 -14.16
N MET A 69 -9.79 2.47 -14.59
CA MET A 69 -10.70 3.29 -13.79
C MET A 69 -11.01 2.68 -12.42
N PRO A 70 -11.29 1.37 -12.33
CA PRO A 70 -11.43 0.73 -11.02
C PRO A 70 -10.18 0.87 -10.16
N ALA A 71 -8.99 0.81 -10.75
CA ALA A 71 -7.74 0.97 -10.01
C ALA A 71 -7.65 2.38 -9.40
N HIS A 72 -8.03 3.41 -10.15
CA HIS A 72 -8.06 4.79 -9.62
C HIS A 72 -9.03 4.92 -8.45
N ALA A 73 -10.20 4.32 -8.56
CA ALA A 73 -11.21 4.39 -7.50
C ALA A 73 -10.72 3.66 -6.24
N LYS A 74 -10.16 2.46 -6.42
CA LYS A 74 -9.62 1.68 -5.30
C LYS A 74 -8.49 2.42 -4.60
N ALA A 75 -7.58 3.01 -5.38
CA ALA A 75 -6.46 3.78 -4.83
C ALA A 75 -6.96 4.98 -4.03
N THR A 76 -7.99 5.65 -4.51
CA THR A 76 -8.59 6.78 -3.80
C THR A 76 -9.18 6.35 -2.46
N ILE A 77 -9.85 5.22 -2.42
CA ILE A 77 -10.49 4.71 -1.20
C ILE A 77 -9.45 4.28 -0.17
N ILE A 78 -8.42 3.57 -0.60
CA ILE A 78 -7.43 2.99 0.32
C ILE A 78 -6.40 4.03 0.74
N GLY A 79 -5.92 4.84 -0.18
CA GLY A 79 -5.01 5.92 0.15
C GLY A 79 -3.59 5.70 -0.33
N VAL A 80 -2.80 6.76 -0.22
CA VAL A 80 -1.47 6.82 -0.84
C VAL A 80 -0.34 6.88 0.17
N SER A 81 -0.62 7.01 1.46
CA SER A 81 0.43 7.20 2.45
C SER A 81 0.16 6.46 3.74
N LEU A 82 1.24 6.17 4.45
CA LEU A 82 1.19 5.55 5.77
C LEU A 82 2.16 6.29 6.68
N THR A 83 1.80 6.39 7.97
CA THR A 83 2.70 6.89 8.99
C THR A 83 2.76 5.84 10.09
N ILE A 84 3.97 5.37 10.39
CA ILE A 84 4.19 4.30 11.36
C ILE A 84 5.13 4.80 12.44
N PRO A 85 4.76 4.68 13.73
CA PRO A 85 5.66 5.10 14.80
C PRO A 85 6.90 4.21 14.87
N ILE A 86 8.01 4.84 15.26
CA ILE A 86 9.24 4.11 15.55
C ILE A 86 9.46 4.21 17.06
N THR A 87 9.65 3.09 17.70
CA THR A 87 9.89 3.01 19.15
C THR A 87 11.06 2.05 19.39
N GLU A 88 12.03 2.50 20.14
CA GLU A 88 13.25 1.72 20.41
C GLU A 88 13.91 1.22 19.11
N GLY A 89 13.95 2.09 18.10
CA GLY A 89 14.59 1.81 16.82
C GLY A 89 13.85 0.88 15.91
N ARG A 90 12.60 0.53 16.20
CA ARG A 90 11.82 -0.42 15.43
C ARG A 90 10.45 0.14 15.09
N LEU A 91 9.87 -0.38 14.01
CA LEU A 91 8.49 -0.03 13.67
C LEU A 91 7.56 -0.59 14.75
N ASN A 92 6.79 0.31 15.35
CA ASN A 92 5.87 -0.06 16.42
C ASN A 92 4.50 -0.41 15.83
N MET A 93 4.40 -1.63 15.34
CA MET A 93 3.18 -2.17 14.75
C MET A 93 2.68 -3.35 15.57
N GLY A 94 1.40 -3.64 15.45
CA GLY A 94 0.82 -4.84 16.03
C GLY A 94 1.42 -6.11 15.42
N ILE A 95 1.39 -7.20 16.15
CA ILE A 95 2.05 -8.44 15.75
C ILE A 95 1.51 -9.00 14.42
N TRP A 96 0.25 -8.73 14.11
CA TRP A 96 -0.36 -9.22 12.88
C TRP A 96 -0.32 -8.21 11.73
N GLN A 97 0.06 -6.97 12.00
CA GLN A 97 0.08 -5.93 10.99
C GLN A 97 1.27 -6.07 10.05
N GLY A 98 1.03 -5.83 8.77
CA GLY A 98 2.07 -5.72 7.76
C GLY A 98 1.72 -4.62 6.78
N ILE A 99 2.73 -4.08 6.12
CA ILE A 99 2.55 -3.04 5.11
C ILE A 99 2.19 -3.71 3.79
N TYR A 100 1.10 -3.24 3.20
CA TYR A 100 0.61 -3.73 1.91
C TYR A 100 0.89 -2.71 0.82
N LEU A 101 1.52 -3.17 -0.26
CA LEU A 101 1.47 -2.47 -1.54
C LEU A 101 0.26 -3.04 -2.29
N CYS A 102 -0.75 -2.21 -2.48
CA CYS A 102 -1.99 -2.63 -3.13
C CYS A 102 -1.89 -2.29 -4.62
N GLU A 103 -1.65 -3.30 -5.44
CA GLU A 103 -1.57 -3.15 -6.89
C GLU A 103 -2.95 -3.43 -7.49
N PHE A 104 -3.48 -2.47 -8.26
CA PHE A 104 -4.82 -2.59 -8.81
C PHE A 104 -4.85 -2.74 -10.33
N ARG A 105 -3.70 -2.66 -10.99
CA ARG A 105 -3.59 -2.91 -12.42
C ARG A 105 -3.11 -4.32 -12.68
N ASN A 106 -3.58 -4.93 -13.78
CA ASN A 106 -3.10 -6.25 -14.18
C ASN A 106 -1.64 -6.20 -14.62
N HIS A 107 -1.25 -5.08 -15.24
CA HIS A 107 0.12 -4.87 -15.70
C HIS A 107 0.56 -3.46 -15.28
N GLY A 108 0.70 -3.25 -13.99
CA GLY A 108 1.01 -1.93 -13.43
C GLY A 108 2.45 -1.50 -13.57
N GLY A 109 3.35 -2.43 -13.83
CA GLY A 109 4.78 -2.13 -13.89
C GLY A 109 5.37 -1.86 -12.51
N GLY A 110 6.53 -1.25 -12.47
CA GLY A 110 7.20 -0.90 -11.23
C GLY A 110 6.51 0.25 -10.52
N ARG A 111 6.39 0.14 -9.20
CA ARG A 111 5.79 1.19 -8.38
C ARG A 111 6.86 1.88 -7.54
N LYS A 112 6.76 3.19 -7.43
CA LYS A 112 7.73 4.00 -6.67
C LYS A 112 7.11 4.45 -5.36
N ILE A 113 7.82 4.16 -4.28
CA ILE A 113 7.41 4.56 -2.93
C ILE A 113 8.53 5.40 -2.33
N VAL A 114 8.19 6.57 -1.83
CA VAL A 114 9.13 7.43 -1.11
C VAL A 114 9.01 7.12 0.37
N ALA A 115 10.13 6.81 1.00
CA ALA A 115 10.19 6.57 2.43
C ALA A 115 10.98 7.70 3.10
N THR A 116 10.39 8.31 4.10
CA THR A 116 11.02 9.37 4.89
C THR A 116 10.99 8.95 6.35
N VAL A 117 12.14 9.02 7.00
CA VAL A 117 12.28 8.70 8.41
C VAL A 117 12.60 9.99 9.17
N MET A 118 11.82 10.27 10.20
CA MET A 118 12.03 11.45 11.05
C MET A 118 12.08 11.03 12.50
N GLY A 119 12.91 11.72 13.30
CA GLY A 119 12.97 11.46 14.72
C GLY A 119 14.38 11.55 15.27
N GLU A 120 14.51 11.11 16.52
CA GLU A 120 15.78 11.23 17.27
C GLU A 120 16.32 9.86 17.70
#